data_5220666bee2e3425fff0f8974d3a0def
#
_entry.id   5220666bee2e3425fff0f8974d3a0def
#
_cell.length_a   1.000
_cell.length_b   1.000
_cell.length_c   1.000
_cell.angle_alpha   90.00
_cell.angle_beta   90.00
_cell.angle_gamma   90.00
#
_symmetry.space_group_name_H-M   'P 1'
#
loop_
_entity.id
_entity.type
_entity.pdbx_description
1 polymer ?
#
loop_
_entity_poly.entity_id
_entity_poly.type
_entity_poly.pdbx_seq_one_letter_code
_entity_poly.pdbx_strand_id
1 'polypeptide(L)'
;MDVAAADHLLTTTRGVRKRLDFQRPVEPEVLEECIEIALQAPVGSLAQKRHFIVLTDAQKRKAVAELYGKSCYPYLESRAKLAQEYGEQDPRAVLITRNLQLARFQAETLHEVPVLVILAIEGRVENEDVMAQASLYGSILPAAWSFMLALRARGLGSCWTTLHLEYE
;
A
#
# COMPACT_ATOMS: atom_id res chain seq x y z
N MET A 1 1.56 28.86 3.96
CA MET A 1 1.96 27.43 3.87
C MET A 1 3.39 27.33 4.44
N ASP A 2 3.62 26.39 5.33
CA ASP A 2 4.99 26.08 5.81
C ASP A 2 5.66 25.12 4.83
N VAL A 3 6.59 25.65 4.04
CA VAL A 3 7.33 24.90 2.99
C VAL A 3 8.23 23.84 3.64
N ALA A 4 8.88 24.16 4.77
CA ALA A 4 9.78 23.20 5.44
C ALA A 4 9.00 21.99 5.96
N ALA A 5 7.81 22.18 6.52
CA ALA A 5 6.94 21.08 6.95
C ALA A 5 6.46 20.24 5.75
N ALA A 6 6.11 20.88 4.62
CA ALA A 6 5.72 20.18 3.40
C ALA A 6 6.87 19.34 2.83
N ASP A 7 8.06 19.90 2.72
CA ASP A 7 9.25 19.19 2.25
C ASP A 7 9.63 18.03 3.18
N HIS A 8 9.55 18.24 4.48
CA HIS A 8 9.78 17.17 5.46
C HIS A 8 8.78 16.01 5.27
N LEU A 9 7.49 16.30 5.13
CA LEU A 9 6.47 15.29 4.89
C LEU A 9 6.76 14.49 3.61
N LEU A 10 7.00 15.19 2.49
CA LEU A 10 7.22 14.57 1.18
C LEU A 10 8.52 13.77 1.12
N THR A 11 9.60 14.27 1.72
CA THR A 11 10.92 13.64 1.64
C THR A 11 11.14 12.52 2.65
N THR A 12 10.36 12.45 3.75
CA THR A 12 10.54 11.46 4.82
C THR A 12 9.44 10.41 4.90
N THR A 13 8.33 10.54 4.17
CA THR A 13 7.30 9.51 4.14
C THR A 13 7.82 8.22 3.49
N ARG A 14 7.64 7.09 4.17
CA ARG A 14 8.07 5.74 3.76
C ARG A 14 7.02 4.72 4.15
N GLY A 15 7.00 3.59 3.46
CA GLY A 15 6.19 2.44 3.87
C GLY A 15 6.64 1.92 5.24
N VAL A 16 5.73 1.90 6.20
CA VAL A 16 5.97 1.46 7.59
C VAL A 16 5.40 0.06 7.77
N ARG A 17 6.22 -0.86 8.28
CA ARG A 17 5.82 -2.25 8.58
C ARG A 17 6.12 -2.59 10.04
N LYS A 18 7.39 -2.84 10.40
CA LYS A 18 7.83 -3.28 11.73
C LYS A 18 7.61 -2.26 12.86
N ARG A 19 7.31 -1.00 12.52
CA ARG A 19 7.08 0.07 13.50
C ARG A 19 5.61 0.44 13.66
N LEU A 20 4.71 -0.32 13.07
CA LEU A 20 3.28 -0.16 13.33
C LEU A 20 2.95 -0.66 14.73
N ASP A 21 2.17 0.12 15.46
CA ASP A 21 1.56 -0.29 16.72
C ASP A 21 0.24 -0.99 16.42
N PHE A 22 0.23 -2.30 16.49
CA PHE A 22 -0.95 -3.12 16.18
C PHE A 22 -2.01 -3.07 17.28
N GLN A 23 -1.65 -2.62 18.47
CA GLN A 23 -2.57 -2.56 19.61
C GLN A 23 -3.33 -1.22 19.69
N ARG A 24 -2.84 -0.20 19.00
CA ARG A 24 -3.47 1.11 19.01
C ARG A 24 -4.57 1.18 17.95
N PRO A 25 -5.82 1.44 18.33
CA PRO A 25 -6.90 1.65 17.38
C PRO A 25 -6.64 2.89 16.51
N VAL A 26 -7.25 2.92 15.34
CA VAL A 26 -7.28 4.10 14.48
C VAL A 26 -8.69 4.66 14.53
N GLU A 27 -8.82 5.92 14.90
CA GLU A 27 -10.09 6.61 15.03
C GLU A 27 -10.76 6.75 13.65
N PRO A 28 -12.04 6.36 13.50
CA PRO A 28 -12.76 6.44 12.23
C PRO A 28 -12.74 7.84 11.61
N GLU A 29 -12.90 8.86 12.43
CA GLU A 29 -12.94 10.27 12.01
C GLU A 29 -11.63 10.69 11.35
N VAL A 30 -10.49 10.20 11.86
CA VAL A 30 -9.17 10.47 11.28
C VAL A 30 -9.03 9.80 9.90
N LEU A 31 -9.60 8.62 9.72
CA LEU A 31 -9.61 7.94 8.42
C LEU A 31 -10.49 8.68 7.41
N GLU A 32 -11.68 9.13 7.83
CA GLU A 32 -12.61 9.90 7.01
C GLU A 32 -11.95 11.19 6.52
N GLU A 33 -11.34 11.98 7.41
CA GLU A 33 -10.58 13.17 7.04
C GLU A 33 -9.46 12.87 6.03
N CYS A 34 -8.71 11.78 6.23
CA CYS A 34 -7.65 11.39 5.31
C CYS A 34 -8.19 10.97 3.93
N ILE A 35 -9.36 10.33 3.89
CA ILE A 35 -10.04 9.97 2.64
C ILE A 35 -10.53 11.22 1.92
N GLU A 36 -11.15 12.17 2.62
CA GLU A 36 -11.58 13.45 2.04
C GLU A 36 -10.42 14.22 1.39
N ILE A 37 -9.26 14.26 2.06
CA ILE A 37 -8.03 14.84 1.51
C ILE A 37 -7.57 14.07 0.26
N ALA A 38 -7.58 12.75 0.31
CA ALA A 38 -7.17 11.90 -0.81
C ALA A 38 -8.06 12.08 -2.04
N LEU A 39 -9.35 12.33 -1.84
CA LEU A 39 -10.31 12.56 -2.91
C LEU A 39 -10.07 13.88 -3.67
N GLN A 40 -9.27 14.82 -3.13
CA GLN A 40 -8.85 16.03 -3.83
C GLN A 40 -7.78 15.77 -4.91
N ALA A 41 -7.19 14.56 -4.92
CA ALA A 41 -6.21 14.20 -5.93
C ALA A 41 -6.81 14.23 -7.35
N PRO A 42 -6.02 14.57 -8.38
CA PRO A 42 -6.51 14.65 -9.74
C PRO A 42 -7.09 13.33 -10.24
N VAL A 43 -8.05 13.40 -11.14
CA VAL A 43 -8.70 12.26 -11.79
C VAL A 43 -8.75 12.50 -13.30
N GLY A 44 -8.50 11.46 -14.09
CA GLY A 44 -8.44 11.59 -15.57
C GLY A 44 -9.79 11.79 -16.24
N SER A 45 -10.89 11.39 -15.60
CA SER A 45 -12.26 11.60 -16.08
C SER A 45 -13.21 11.78 -14.90
N LEU A 46 -14.14 12.69 -15.01
CA LEU A 46 -15.19 12.90 -14.00
C LEU A 46 -16.12 11.68 -13.84
N ALA A 47 -16.11 10.76 -14.81
CA ALA A 47 -16.87 9.51 -14.74
C ALA A 47 -16.19 8.42 -13.92
N GLN A 48 -14.90 8.55 -13.63
CA GLN A 48 -14.15 7.54 -12.85
C GLN A 48 -14.42 7.73 -11.36
N LYS A 49 -15.09 6.75 -10.76
CA LYS A 49 -15.39 6.74 -9.33
C LYS A 49 -14.32 5.96 -8.57
N ARG A 50 -13.83 6.56 -7.51
CA ARG A 50 -12.86 5.97 -6.58
C ARG A 50 -13.58 5.56 -5.31
N HIS A 51 -13.21 4.39 -4.77
CA HIS A 51 -13.77 3.84 -3.55
C HIS A 51 -12.65 3.52 -2.55
N PHE A 52 -12.88 3.86 -1.29
CA PHE A 52 -12.02 3.49 -0.18
C PHE A 52 -12.79 2.51 0.70
N ILE A 53 -12.42 1.24 0.65
CA ILE A 53 -13.07 0.18 1.42
C ILE A 53 -12.25 -0.02 2.70
N VAL A 54 -12.79 0.42 3.82
CA VAL A 54 -12.15 0.37 5.13
C VAL A 54 -12.54 -0.93 5.84
N LEU A 55 -11.57 -1.77 6.15
CA LEU A 55 -11.75 -3.05 6.82
C LEU A 55 -11.23 -2.97 8.26
N THR A 56 -12.15 -2.92 9.20
CA THR A 56 -11.89 -2.97 10.65
C THR A 56 -12.26 -4.32 11.28
N ASP A 57 -13.12 -5.10 10.61
CA ASP A 57 -13.50 -6.43 11.04
C ASP A 57 -12.33 -7.42 10.96
N ALA A 58 -12.03 -8.10 12.08
CA ALA A 58 -10.89 -8.99 12.20
C ALA A 58 -10.93 -10.18 11.24
N GLN A 59 -12.13 -10.73 10.96
CA GLN A 59 -12.27 -11.88 10.06
C GLN A 59 -12.02 -11.45 8.61
N LYS A 60 -12.51 -10.28 8.21
CA LYS A 60 -12.25 -9.71 6.88
C LYS A 60 -10.78 -9.38 6.68
N ARG A 61 -10.12 -8.77 7.68
CA ARG A 61 -8.68 -8.51 7.64
C ARG A 61 -7.88 -9.80 7.50
N LYS A 62 -8.26 -10.85 8.25
CA LYS A 62 -7.63 -12.16 8.15
C LYS A 62 -7.81 -12.78 6.76
N ALA A 63 -8.99 -12.72 6.18
CA ALA A 63 -9.24 -13.22 4.82
C ALA A 63 -8.35 -12.53 3.77
N VAL A 64 -8.21 -11.20 3.82
CA VAL A 64 -7.30 -10.47 2.93
C VAL A 64 -5.84 -10.84 3.20
N ALA A 65 -5.44 -11.02 4.45
CA ALA A 65 -4.08 -11.43 4.80
C ALA A 65 -3.75 -12.85 4.29
N GLU A 66 -4.72 -13.77 4.29
CA GLU A 66 -4.56 -15.11 3.71
C GLU A 66 -4.35 -15.05 2.19
N LEU A 67 -5.11 -14.22 1.47
CA LEU A 67 -4.90 -14.00 0.04
C LEU A 67 -3.53 -13.38 -0.25
N TYR A 68 -3.14 -12.38 0.55
CA TYR A 68 -1.81 -11.78 0.48
C TYR A 68 -0.71 -12.82 0.68
N GLY A 69 -0.84 -13.70 1.67
CA GLY A 69 0.11 -14.76 1.96
C GLY A 69 0.29 -15.74 0.80
N LYS A 70 -0.81 -16.11 0.14
CA LYS A 70 -0.77 -17.03 -1.02
C LYS A 70 0.15 -16.53 -2.14
N SER A 71 0.15 -15.24 -2.44
CA SER A 71 1.03 -14.65 -3.45
C SER A 71 2.41 -14.31 -2.89
N CYS A 72 2.47 -13.89 -1.62
CA CYS A 72 3.71 -13.43 -1.00
C CYS A 72 4.73 -14.54 -0.87
N TYR A 73 4.35 -15.74 -0.41
CA TYR A 73 5.32 -16.81 -0.18
C TYR A 73 6.01 -17.28 -1.46
N PRO A 74 5.33 -17.58 -2.58
CA PRO A 74 6.00 -17.87 -3.85
C PRO A 74 6.88 -16.72 -4.35
N TYR A 75 6.45 -15.47 -4.18
CA TYR A 75 7.25 -14.30 -4.49
C TYR A 75 8.55 -14.27 -3.68
N LEU A 76 8.50 -14.55 -2.37
CA LEU A 76 9.67 -14.60 -1.49
C LEU A 76 10.67 -15.67 -1.96
N GLU A 77 10.20 -16.86 -2.34
CA GLU A 77 11.03 -17.95 -2.85
C GLU A 77 11.72 -17.57 -4.16
N SER A 78 10.98 -17.02 -5.11
CA SER A 78 11.52 -16.57 -6.38
C SER A 78 12.62 -15.51 -6.21
N ARG A 79 12.39 -14.53 -5.35
CA ARG A 79 13.35 -13.46 -5.07
C ARG A 79 14.55 -13.91 -4.28
N ALA A 80 14.40 -14.91 -3.40
CA ALA A 80 15.51 -15.51 -2.68
C ALA A 80 16.48 -16.23 -3.63
N LYS A 81 15.96 -16.96 -4.63
CA LYS A 81 16.78 -17.55 -5.69
C LYS A 81 17.56 -16.51 -6.46
N LEU A 82 16.90 -15.42 -6.87
CA LEU A 82 17.57 -14.31 -7.55
C LEU A 82 18.69 -13.68 -6.71
N ALA A 83 18.50 -13.54 -5.39
CA ALA A 83 19.55 -13.04 -4.51
C ALA A 83 20.77 -13.98 -4.45
N GLN A 84 20.53 -15.28 -4.46
CA GLN A 84 21.61 -16.29 -4.52
C GLN A 84 22.41 -16.21 -5.81
N GLU A 85 21.76 -15.98 -6.96
CA GLU A 85 22.41 -15.81 -8.26
C GLU A 85 23.39 -14.61 -8.31
N TYR A 86 23.09 -13.53 -7.59
CA TYR A 86 23.99 -12.38 -7.47
C TYR A 86 25.19 -12.61 -6.54
N GLY A 87 25.08 -13.55 -5.57
CA GLY A 87 26.10 -13.79 -4.55
C GLY A 87 25.98 -12.86 -3.35
N GLU A 88 26.42 -13.33 -2.18
CA GLU A 88 26.19 -12.69 -0.88
C GLU A 88 26.75 -11.28 -0.73
N GLN A 89 27.85 -10.97 -1.43
CA GLN A 89 28.52 -9.67 -1.34
C GLN A 89 27.98 -8.63 -2.33
N ASP A 90 27.10 -9.03 -3.25
CA ASP A 90 26.50 -8.10 -4.21
C ASP A 90 25.49 -7.19 -3.49
N PRO A 91 25.60 -5.85 -3.64
CA PRO A 91 24.66 -4.90 -3.02
C PRO A 91 23.20 -5.18 -3.40
N ARG A 92 22.93 -5.75 -4.59
CA ARG A 92 21.57 -6.13 -5.01
C ARG A 92 21.05 -7.30 -4.18
N ALA A 93 21.87 -8.31 -3.90
CA ALA A 93 21.50 -9.45 -3.05
C ALA A 93 21.21 -8.98 -1.62
N VAL A 94 22.04 -8.10 -1.06
CA VAL A 94 21.83 -7.52 0.28
C VAL A 94 20.50 -6.75 0.33
N LEU A 95 20.20 -5.93 -0.68
CA LEU A 95 18.94 -5.17 -0.75
C LEU A 95 17.74 -6.09 -0.89
N ILE A 96 17.80 -7.11 -1.76
CA ILE A 96 16.75 -8.10 -1.94
C ILE A 96 16.49 -8.81 -0.60
N THR A 97 17.52 -9.34 0.04
CA THR A 97 17.40 -10.07 1.31
C THR A 97 16.73 -9.23 2.40
N ARG A 98 17.12 -7.95 2.53
CA ARG A 98 16.47 -7.03 3.45
C ARG A 98 14.99 -6.82 3.13
N ASN A 99 14.65 -6.66 1.86
CA ASN A 99 13.26 -6.49 1.43
C ASN A 99 12.43 -7.76 1.65
N LEU A 100 13.00 -8.95 1.45
CA LEU A 100 12.35 -10.23 1.73
C LEU A 100 11.99 -10.36 3.21
N GLN A 101 12.87 -9.95 4.12
CA GLN A 101 12.58 -9.96 5.56
C GLN A 101 11.40 -9.04 5.92
N LEU A 102 11.29 -7.87 5.26
CA LEU A 102 10.17 -6.95 5.46
C LEU A 102 8.87 -7.49 4.88
N ALA A 103 8.92 -8.12 3.70
CA ALA A 103 7.74 -8.71 3.07
C ALA A 103 7.24 -9.94 3.84
N ARG A 104 8.15 -10.79 4.34
CA ARG A 104 7.81 -11.91 5.21
C ARG A 104 7.12 -11.43 6.50
N PHE A 105 7.72 -10.47 7.20
CA PHE A 105 7.13 -9.88 8.40
C PHE A 105 5.71 -9.35 8.10
N GLN A 106 5.52 -8.66 6.98
CA GLN A 106 4.19 -8.16 6.58
C GLN A 106 3.22 -9.31 6.32
N ALA A 107 3.63 -10.39 5.65
CA ALA A 107 2.76 -11.54 5.40
C ALA A 107 2.32 -12.23 6.71
N GLU A 108 3.22 -12.31 7.68
CA GLU A 108 2.96 -12.92 8.98
C GLU A 108 2.04 -12.07 9.87
N THR A 109 2.11 -10.73 9.76
CA THR A 109 1.43 -9.81 10.70
C THR A 109 0.31 -8.98 10.06
N LEU A 110 0.02 -9.13 8.77
CA LEU A 110 -0.96 -8.30 8.07
C LEU A 110 -2.36 -8.38 8.69
N HIS A 111 -2.74 -9.51 9.25
CA HIS A 111 -4.01 -9.72 9.93
C HIS A 111 -4.12 -8.97 11.28
N GLU A 112 -2.99 -8.59 11.88
CA GLU A 112 -2.92 -7.91 13.18
C GLU A 112 -3.10 -6.38 13.06
N VAL A 113 -2.85 -5.79 11.87
CA VAL A 113 -3.00 -4.35 11.70
C VAL A 113 -4.43 -3.92 12.03
N PRO A 114 -4.64 -2.78 12.72
CA PRO A 114 -5.98 -2.37 13.15
C PRO A 114 -6.92 -2.09 11.98
N VAL A 115 -6.40 -1.63 10.85
CA VAL A 115 -7.18 -1.26 9.67
C VAL A 115 -6.46 -1.67 8.39
N LEU A 116 -7.20 -2.28 7.46
CA LEU A 116 -6.80 -2.39 6.05
C LEU A 116 -7.69 -1.46 5.21
N VAL A 117 -7.10 -0.77 4.24
CA VAL A 117 -7.86 0.06 3.30
C VAL A 117 -7.58 -0.44 1.89
N ILE A 118 -8.63 -0.87 1.19
CA ILE A 118 -8.57 -1.24 -0.22
C ILE A 118 -9.04 -0.04 -1.04
N LEU A 119 -8.17 0.42 -1.93
CA LEU A 119 -8.50 1.48 -2.86
C LEU A 119 -8.93 0.83 -4.18
N ALA A 120 -10.14 1.12 -4.60
CA ALA A 120 -10.69 0.63 -5.86
C ALA A 120 -11.13 1.79 -6.76
N ILE A 121 -11.09 1.57 -8.06
CA ILE A 121 -11.59 2.50 -9.07
C ILE A 121 -12.49 1.74 -10.05
N GLU A 122 -13.61 2.35 -10.44
CA GLU A 122 -14.51 1.73 -11.41
C GLU A 122 -13.85 1.64 -12.79
N GLY A 123 -13.95 0.48 -13.41
CA GLY A 123 -13.43 0.18 -14.74
C GLY A 123 -12.41 -0.94 -14.76
N ARG A 124 -12.26 -1.56 -15.93
CA ARG A 124 -11.29 -2.60 -16.24
C ARG A 124 -10.52 -2.15 -17.49
N VAL A 125 -9.20 -2.30 -17.47
CA VAL A 125 -8.33 -1.79 -18.54
C VAL A 125 -7.26 -2.79 -18.98
N GLU A 126 -7.37 -4.06 -18.56
CA GLU A 126 -6.36 -5.09 -18.82
C GLU A 126 -6.18 -5.34 -20.33
N ASN A 127 -7.24 -5.15 -21.12
CA ASN A 127 -7.26 -5.34 -22.57
C ASN A 127 -7.38 -4.02 -23.34
N GLU A 128 -7.29 -2.89 -22.66
CA GLU A 128 -7.40 -1.56 -23.26
C GLU A 128 -6.02 -1.03 -23.69
N ASP A 129 -6.04 0.07 -24.44
CA ASP A 129 -4.80 0.73 -24.89
C ASP A 129 -4.03 1.38 -23.72
N VAL A 130 -2.81 1.77 -24.01
CA VAL A 130 -1.89 2.39 -23.03
C VAL A 130 -2.47 3.68 -22.46
N MET A 131 -3.24 4.45 -23.25
CA MET A 131 -3.84 5.71 -22.81
C MET A 131 -4.94 5.44 -21.77
N ALA A 132 -5.81 4.46 -22.01
CA ALA A 132 -6.86 4.06 -21.07
C ALA A 132 -6.25 3.53 -19.76
N GLN A 133 -5.22 2.66 -19.86
CA GLN A 133 -4.50 2.14 -18.71
C GLN A 133 -3.85 3.27 -17.91
N ALA A 134 -3.13 4.18 -18.55
CA ALA A 134 -2.49 5.32 -17.90
C ALA A 134 -3.51 6.24 -17.23
N SER A 135 -4.65 6.50 -17.88
CA SER A 135 -5.73 7.32 -17.34
C SER A 135 -6.34 6.71 -16.08
N LEU A 136 -6.65 5.39 -16.10
CA LEU A 136 -7.26 4.72 -14.94
C LEU A 136 -6.29 4.69 -13.76
N TYR A 137 -5.08 4.19 -13.95
CA TYR A 137 -4.09 4.12 -12.87
C TYR A 137 -3.64 5.50 -12.40
N GLY A 138 -3.48 6.46 -13.32
CA GLY A 138 -3.21 7.86 -13.01
C GLY A 138 -4.31 8.53 -12.19
N SER A 139 -5.52 7.99 -12.18
CA SER A 139 -6.64 8.50 -11.39
C SER A 139 -6.70 7.94 -9.97
N ILE A 140 -6.21 6.74 -9.71
CA ILE A 140 -6.26 6.13 -8.36
C ILE A 140 -4.94 6.30 -7.59
N LEU A 141 -3.78 6.19 -8.27
CA LEU A 141 -2.48 6.22 -7.60
C LEU A 141 -2.18 7.55 -6.90
N PRO A 142 -2.50 8.73 -7.47
CA PRO A 142 -2.34 9.99 -6.74
C PRO A 142 -3.20 10.07 -5.48
N ALA A 143 -4.43 9.53 -5.51
CA ALA A 143 -5.29 9.47 -4.33
C ALA A 143 -4.71 8.55 -3.25
N ALA A 144 -4.17 7.38 -3.64
CA ALA A 144 -3.48 6.48 -2.73
C ALA A 144 -2.30 7.16 -2.03
N TRP A 145 -1.48 7.88 -2.79
CA TRP A 145 -0.34 8.61 -2.22
C TRP A 145 -0.77 9.76 -1.32
N SER A 146 -1.77 10.56 -1.74
CA SER A 146 -2.33 11.64 -0.91
C SER A 146 -2.91 11.10 0.40
N PHE A 147 -3.59 9.95 0.37
CA PHE A 147 -4.06 9.27 1.58
C PHE A 147 -2.92 8.92 2.53
N MET A 148 -1.85 8.31 2.01
CA MET A 148 -0.67 7.96 2.81
C MET A 148 0.02 9.18 3.43
N LEU A 149 0.08 10.31 2.71
CA LEU A 149 0.62 11.58 3.22
C LEU A 149 -0.28 12.15 4.31
N ALA A 150 -1.60 12.12 4.12
CA ALA A 150 -2.57 12.59 5.11
C ALA A 150 -2.50 11.78 6.41
N LEU A 151 -2.38 10.44 6.32
CA LEU A 151 -2.13 9.56 7.46
C LEU A 151 -0.82 9.93 8.17
N ARG A 152 0.27 10.10 7.41
CA ARG A 152 1.58 10.45 7.96
C ARG A 152 1.56 11.78 8.72
N ALA A 153 0.86 12.79 8.18
CA ALA A 153 0.71 14.10 8.84
C ALA A 153 -0.01 14.01 10.18
N ARG A 154 -0.82 12.95 10.40
CA ARG A 154 -1.57 12.66 11.64
C ARG A 154 -0.88 11.62 12.54
N GLY A 155 0.38 11.29 12.27
CA GLY A 155 1.16 10.34 13.06
C GLY A 155 0.83 8.88 12.80
N LEU A 156 0.05 8.55 11.77
CA LEU A 156 -0.26 7.19 11.37
C LEU A 156 0.76 6.66 10.36
N GLY A 157 1.20 5.43 10.56
CA GLY A 157 2.02 4.70 9.60
C GLY A 157 1.17 3.93 8.61
N SER A 158 1.63 3.81 7.37
CA SER A 158 0.97 3.00 6.35
C SER A 158 1.97 2.26 5.46
N CYS A 159 1.52 1.21 4.81
CA CYS A 159 2.31 0.49 3.82
C CYS A 159 1.42 0.07 2.66
N TRP A 160 1.81 0.45 1.46
CA TRP A 160 1.14 0.02 0.25
C TRP A 160 1.64 -1.36 -0.20
N THR A 161 0.71 -2.23 -0.59
CA THR A 161 1.00 -3.54 -1.16
C THR A 161 0.00 -3.89 -2.26
N THR A 162 0.40 -4.74 -3.19
CA THR A 162 -0.40 -5.17 -4.35
C THR A 162 -0.47 -6.69 -4.50
N LEU A 163 0.21 -7.47 -3.64
CA LEU A 163 0.29 -8.93 -3.82
C LEU A 163 -1.07 -9.63 -3.68
N HIS A 164 -2.03 -9.06 -2.94
CA HIS A 164 -3.38 -9.62 -2.83
C HIS A 164 -4.18 -9.56 -4.15
N LEU A 165 -3.81 -8.65 -5.06
CA LEU A 165 -4.51 -8.44 -6.34
C LEU A 165 -4.42 -9.64 -7.31
N GLU A 166 -3.51 -10.58 -7.04
CA GLU A 166 -3.43 -11.83 -7.82
C GLU A 166 -4.69 -12.71 -7.68
N TYR A 167 -5.50 -12.44 -6.65
CA TYR A 167 -6.72 -13.20 -6.31
C TYR A 167 -7.98 -12.33 -6.29
N GLU A 168 -8.01 -11.25 -7.07
CA GLU A 168 -9.21 -10.43 -7.29
C GLU A 168 -10.31 -11.15 -8.07
#